data_fbdd033e60507d9154c436d85673bac1
#
_entry.id   fbdd033e60507d9154c436d85673bac1
#
_cell.length_a   1.000
_cell.length_b   1.000
_cell.length_c   1.000
_cell.angle_alpha   90.00
_cell.angle_beta   90.00
_cell.angle_gamma   90.00
#
_symmetry.space_group_name_H-M   'P 1'
#
loop_
_entity.id
_entity.type
_entity.pdbx_description
1 polymer ?
#
loop_
_entity_poly.entity_id
_entity_poly.type
_entity_poly.pdbx_seq_one_letter_code
_entity_poly.pdbx_strand_id
1 'polypeptide(L)'
;DLLRGTAGFDKFREAVSVHFIEVSPALREMQAKTLRCVDVEKTAVKSGFTAPKNVFDDEYRDARGDVSTPFVGEAHTRAKSEINGADVFWHDGLESVPPGPTLVICHEFFDALPVRQFQRTDRGWCEKLITIDSGLSEEGKQREGAEKVVGRDLEMVLSPGPTPASHVLVSRRLKALPKEQADSLRLLELSPPSLALWDRLADHIEKHSGAVLAIDYGEEGPLGNTLEALKDHKFVHILDTPGEADLSAYVDFGGLRQIIEEKPGTGVKCYGPVTQQQLLLSLG
;
A
#
# COMPACT_ATOMS: atom_id res chain seq x y z
N ASP A 1 -15.61 7.95 -15.03
CA ASP A 1 -15.56 7.74 -16.50
C ASP A 1 -16.08 6.35 -16.87
N LEU A 2 -15.72 5.25 -16.16
CA LEU A 2 -16.25 3.92 -16.43
C LEU A 2 -17.80 3.90 -16.48
N LEU A 3 -18.47 4.44 -15.45
CA LEU A 3 -19.93 4.46 -15.38
C LEU A 3 -20.55 5.31 -16.49
N ARG A 4 -19.91 6.43 -16.90
CA ARG A 4 -20.37 7.23 -18.03
C ARG A 4 -20.17 6.51 -19.35
N GLY A 5 -19.00 5.93 -19.58
CA GLY A 5 -18.67 5.20 -20.81
C GLY A 5 -19.52 3.96 -21.02
N THR A 6 -20.02 3.34 -19.95
CA THR A 6 -20.83 2.12 -20.00
C THR A 6 -22.33 2.36 -19.82
N ALA A 7 -22.77 3.59 -19.67
CA ALA A 7 -24.18 3.93 -19.42
C ALA A 7 -25.14 3.45 -20.52
N GLY A 8 -24.67 3.29 -21.76
CA GLY A 8 -25.44 2.75 -22.88
C GLY A 8 -25.56 1.22 -22.95
N PHE A 9 -24.90 0.49 -22.05
CA PHE A 9 -24.94 -0.98 -22.01
C PHE A 9 -25.83 -1.48 -20.88
N ASP A 10 -27.13 -1.66 -21.14
CA ASP A 10 -28.13 -1.96 -20.11
C ASP A 10 -27.76 -3.17 -19.25
N LYS A 11 -27.36 -4.30 -19.85
CA LYS A 11 -26.95 -5.51 -19.12
C LYS A 11 -25.74 -5.30 -18.21
N PHE A 12 -24.77 -4.48 -18.64
CA PHE A 12 -23.62 -4.16 -17.81
C PHE A 12 -24.05 -3.25 -16.65
N ARG A 13 -24.87 -2.27 -16.91
CA ARG A 13 -25.39 -1.34 -15.90
C ARG A 13 -26.18 -2.06 -14.80
N GLU A 14 -27.00 -3.06 -15.18
CA GLU A 14 -27.78 -3.88 -14.24
C GLU A 14 -26.90 -4.82 -13.40
N ALA A 15 -25.75 -5.23 -13.95
CA ALA A 15 -24.85 -6.19 -13.30
C ALA A 15 -23.75 -5.55 -12.44
N VAL A 16 -23.43 -4.26 -12.67
CA VAL A 16 -22.30 -3.62 -12.00
C VAL A 16 -22.71 -2.95 -10.69
N SER A 17 -21.96 -3.19 -9.65
CA SER A 17 -21.90 -2.36 -8.44
C SER A 17 -20.50 -1.81 -8.25
N VAL A 18 -20.38 -0.66 -7.60
CA VAL A 18 -19.10 -0.01 -7.33
C VAL A 18 -18.79 -0.13 -5.86
N HIS A 19 -17.60 -0.63 -5.55
CA HIS A 19 -17.13 -0.82 -4.19
C HIS A 19 -15.84 -0.03 -4.00
N PHE A 20 -15.86 0.98 -3.15
CA PHE A 20 -14.68 1.71 -2.72
C PHE A 20 -14.14 1.11 -1.43
N ILE A 21 -12.85 0.87 -1.38
CA ILE A 21 -12.12 0.62 -0.14
C ILE A 21 -11.48 1.95 0.21
N GLU A 22 -12.12 2.70 1.10
CA GLU A 22 -11.72 4.06 1.46
C GLU A 22 -12.05 4.33 2.93
N VAL A 23 -11.05 4.69 3.71
CA VAL A 23 -11.21 4.94 5.15
C VAL A 23 -11.42 6.42 5.48
N SER A 24 -11.05 7.33 4.60
CA SER A 24 -11.18 8.77 4.83
C SER A 24 -12.63 9.24 4.63
N PRO A 25 -13.29 9.79 5.65
CA PRO A 25 -14.65 10.32 5.50
C PRO A 25 -14.73 11.45 4.47
N ALA A 26 -13.71 12.30 4.39
CA ALA A 26 -13.65 13.40 3.44
C ALA A 26 -13.56 12.89 1.98
N LEU A 27 -12.76 11.85 1.73
CA LEU A 27 -12.65 11.25 0.40
C LEU A 27 -13.93 10.50 0.02
N ARG A 28 -14.59 9.80 0.96
CA ARG A 28 -15.91 9.18 0.73
C ARG A 28 -16.95 10.21 0.28
N GLU A 29 -16.99 11.37 0.95
CA GLU A 29 -17.91 12.46 0.58
C GLU A 29 -17.60 12.99 -0.83
N MET A 30 -16.32 13.20 -1.15
CA MET A 30 -15.89 13.64 -2.47
C MET A 30 -16.24 12.62 -3.55
N GLN A 31 -16.03 11.34 -3.30
CA GLN A 31 -16.39 10.24 -4.21
C GLN A 31 -17.92 10.19 -4.44
N ALA A 32 -18.69 10.28 -3.36
CA ALA A 32 -20.16 10.33 -3.44
C ALA A 32 -20.66 11.51 -4.28
N LYS A 33 -20.08 12.69 -4.06
CA LYS A 33 -20.41 13.89 -4.84
C LYS A 33 -20.02 13.74 -6.31
N THR A 34 -18.85 13.19 -6.60
CA THR A 34 -18.35 12.96 -7.97
C THR A 34 -19.23 11.99 -8.73
N LEU A 35 -19.73 10.95 -8.05
CA LEU A 35 -20.65 9.95 -8.62
C LEU A 35 -22.12 10.38 -8.57
N ARG A 36 -22.42 11.58 -8.09
CA ARG A 36 -23.79 12.09 -7.92
C ARG A 36 -24.66 11.08 -7.15
N CYS A 37 -24.15 10.62 -6.02
CA CYS A 37 -24.84 9.64 -5.20
C CYS A 37 -26.06 10.26 -4.50
N VAL A 38 -27.16 9.51 -4.54
CA VAL A 38 -28.40 9.79 -3.81
C VAL A 38 -28.73 8.60 -2.90
N ASP A 39 -29.73 8.76 -2.03
CA ASP A 39 -30.20 7.71 -1.10
C ASP A 39 -29.06 7.14 -0.26
N VAL A 40 -28.26 8.02 0.35
CA VAL A 40 -27.10 7.61 1.17
C VAL A 40 -27.57 7.00 2.47
N GLU A 41 -27.42 5.69 2.60
CA GLU A 41 -27.74 4.91 3.80
C GLU A 41 -26.45 4.54 4.54
N LYS A 42 -26.40 4.87 5.83
CA LYS A 42 -25.33 4.42 6.73
C LYS A 42 -25.81 3.19 7.50
N THR A 43 -25.24 2.04 7.23
CA THR A 43 -25.59 0.80 7.91
C THR A 43 -24.59 0.57 9.04
N ALA A 44 -25.07 0.51 10.29
CA ALA A 44 -24.24 0.14 11.42
C ALA A 44 -23.78 -1.31 11.26
N VAL A 45 -22.48 -1.53 11.11
CA VAL A 45 -21.91 -2.89 11.11
C VAL A 45 -21.86 -3.38 12.54
N LYS A 46 -22.54 -4.48 12.83
CA LYS A 46 -22.25 -5.23 14.05
C LYS A 46 -20.86 -5.82 13.88
N SER A 47 -19.87 -5.20 14.49
CA SER A 47 -18.49 -5.62 14.44
C SER A 47 -18.33 -7.01 15.05
N GLY A 48 -18.32 -8.05 14.21
CA GLY A 48 -17.81 -9.36 14.54
C GLY A 48 -16.38 -9.58 14.02
N PHE A 49 -15.71 -8.51 13.59
CA PHE A 49 -14.39 -8.59 13.00
C PHE A 49 -13.33 -8.46 14.09
N THR A 50 -12.75 -9.58 14.47
CA THR A 50 -11.39 -9.60 15.03
C THR A 50 -10.45 -9.51 13.83
N ALA A 51 -9.69 -8.42 13.75
CA ALA A 51 -8.61 -8.32 12.78
C ALA A 51 -7.76 -9.61 12.84
N PRO A 52 -7.45 -10.24 11.70
CA PRO A 52 -6.54 -11.37 11.72
C PRO A 52 -5.26 -10.88 12.39
N LYS A 53 -4.78 -11.60 13.40
CA LYS A 53 -3.47 -11.36 13.99
C LYS A 53 -2.45 -11.61 12.87
N ASN A 54 -2.04 -10.56 12.20
CA ASN A 54 -0.90 -10.64 11.29
C ASN A 54 0.33 -10.99 12.12
N VAL A 55 1.18 -11.84 11.58
CA VAL A 55 2.47 -12.23 12.18
C VAL A 55 3.34 -11.01 12.48
N PHE A 56 2.99 -9.83 11.98
CA PHE A 56 3.66 -8.55 12.14
C PHE A 56 2.98 -7.58 13.13
N ASP A 57 1.78 -7.90 13.64
CA ASP A 57 1.04 -7.02 14.56
C ASP A 57 1.69 -6.93 15.95
N ASP A 58 2.53 -7.87 16.33
CA ASP A 58 3.24 -7.84 17.61
C ASP A 58 4.39 -6.81 17.66
N GLU A 59 4.85 -6.28 16.51
CA GLU A 59 5.90 -5.26 16.44
C GLU A 59 5.37 -3.81 16.38
N TYR A 60 4.08 -3.60 16.14
CA TYR A 60 3.44 -2.27 16.10
C TYR A 60 2.78 -1.90 17.43
N ARG A 61 3.47 -2.09 18.51
CA ARG A 61 3.12 -1.41 19.79
C ARG A 61 3.79 -0.04 19.73
N ASP A 62 2.96 1.02 19.83
CA ASP A 62 3.51 2.34 20.06
C ASP A 62 4.35 2.34 21.36
N ALA A 63 5.27 3.28 21.47
CA ALA A 63 6.16 3.39 22.64
C ALA A 63 5.43 3.57 23.99
N ARG A 64 4.10 3.62 24.01
CA ARG A 64 3.23 3.75 25.19
C ARG A 64 2.56 2.44 25.58
N GLY A 65 2.74 1.38 24.76
CA GLY A 65 2.14 0.07 25.07
C GLY A 65 0.60 0.05 24.92
N ASP A 66 0.05 1.09 24.34
CA ASP A 66 -1.38 1.17 24.09
C ASP A 66 -1.71 0.30 22.86
N VAL A 67 -2.55 -0.68 23.06
CA VAL A 67 -3.16 -1.43 21.97
C VAL A 67 -3.95 -0.39 21.19
N SER A 68 -3.56 -0.14 19.93
CA SER A 68 -4.36 0.67 19.03
C SER A 68 -5.81 0.31 19.26
N THR A 69 -6.60 1.28 19.70
CA THR A 69 -8.05 1.11 19.89
C THR A 69 -8.57 0.34 18.68
N PRO A 70 -9.31 -0.77 18.87
CA PRO A 70 -9.83 -1.51 17.74
C PRO A 70 -10.54 -0.48 16.88
N PHE A 71 -10.11 -0.39 15.62
CA PHE A 71 -10.73 0.50 14.63
C PHE A 71 -12.22 0.15 14.66
N VAL A 72 -13.02 0.98 15.30
CA VAL A 72 -14.48 0.83 15.30
C VAL A 72 -14.89 1.17 13.88
N GLY A 73 -15.04 0.12 13.06
CA GLY A 73 -15.40 0.27 11.67
C GLY A 73 -16.61 1.17 11.57
N GLU A 74 -16.46 2.30 10.89
CA GLU A 74 -17.60 3.15 10.57
C GLU A 74 -18.61 2.33 9.76
N ALA A 75 -19.88 2.64 9.93
CA ALA A 75 -20.97 2.01 9.23
C ALA A 75 -20.70 1.96 7.72
N HIS A 76 -20.87 0.80 7.10
CA HIS A 76 -20.84 0.69 5.64
C HIS A 76 -21.84 1.69 5.06
N THR A 77 -21.37 2.50 4.13
CA THR A 77 -22.21 3.45 3.43
C THR A 77 -22.62 2.86 2.09
N ARG A 78 -23.92 2.86 1.80
CA ARG A 78 -24.49 2.50 0.51
C ARG A 78 -25.18 3.72 -0.09
N ALA A 79 -25.09 3.87 -1.40
CA ALA A 79 -25.80 4.90 -2.13
C ALA A 79 -26.11 4.42 -3.54
N LYS A 80 -26.84 5.22 -4.31
CA LYS A 80 -27.11 4.98 -5.72
C LYS A 80 -26.54 6.11 -6.55
N SER A 81 -25.79 5.78 -7.60
CA SER A 81 -25.27 6.78 -8.53
C SER A 81 -26.33 7.21 -9.54
N GLU A 82 -26.58 8.52 -9.68
CA GLU A 82 -27.44 9.06 -10.74
C GLU A 82 -26.80 8.99 -12.13
N ILE A 83 -25.50 8.71 -12.26
CA ILE A 83 -24.82 8.66 -13.56
C ILE A 83 -25.34 7.51 -14.40
N ASN A 84 -25.54 6.32 -13.79
CA ASN A 84 -26.00 5.14 -14.49
C ASN A 84 -26.93 4.24 -13.66
N GLY A 85 -27.30 4.64 -12.46
CA GLY A 85 -28.16 3.87 -11.55
C GLY A 85 -27.45 2.75 -10.79
N ALA A 86 -26.12 2.62 -10.87
CA ALA A 86 -25.39 1.58 -10.14
C ALA A 86 -25.43 1.80 -8.63
N ASP A 87 -25.47 0.70 -7.89
CA ASP A 87 -25.26 0.72 -6.44
C ASP A 87 -23.79 1.02 -6.14
N VAL A 88 -23.54 1.86 -5.15
CA VAL A 88 -22.21 2.28 -4.71
C VAL A 88 -22.05 1.97 -3.23
N PHE A 89 -20.95 1.35 -2.86
CA PHE A 89 -20.65 0.94 -1.50
C PHE A 89 -19.27 1.45 -1.08
N TRP A 90 -19.11 1.79 0.20
CA TRP A 90 -17.84 2.11 0.81
C TRP A 90 -17.49 1.12 1.89
N HIS A 91 -16.26 0.64 1.88
CA HIS A 91 -15.72 -0.38 2.75
C HIS A 91 -14.47 0.14 3.46
N ASP A 92 -14.19 -0.39 4.66
CA ASP A 92 -12.96 -0.10 5.39
C ASP A 92 -11.80 -1.03 4.97
N GLY A 93 -12.12 -2.14 4.32
CA GLY A 93 -11.15 -3.12 3.85
C GLY A 93 -11.73 -4.12 2.87
N LEU A 94 -10.84 -4.87 2.22
CA LEU A 94 -11.20 -5.87 1.20
C LEU A 94 -12.14 -6.96 1.74
N GLU A 95 -12.02 -7.28 3.03
CA GLU A 95 -12.80 -8.36 3.67
C GLU A 95 -14.30 -8.08 3.73
N SER A 96 -14.66 -6.81 3.65
CA SER A 96 -16.08 -6.41 3.66
C SER A 96 -16.68 -6.28 2.25
N VAL A 97 -15.87 -6.44 1.20
CA VAL A 97 -16.36 -6.50 -0.17
C VAL A 97 -17.08 -7.84 -0.38
N PRO A 98 -18.33 -7.83 -0.87
CA PRO A 98 -19.08 -9.08 -1.10
C PRO A 98 -18.33 -10.03 -2.05
N PRO A 99 -18.46 -11.37 -1.85
CA PRO A 99 -17.91 -12.35 -2.77
C PRO A 99 -18.59 -12.27 -4.14
N GLY A 100 -17.79 -12.36 -5.21
CA GLY A 100 -18.30 -12.33 -6.58
C GLY A 100 -17.22 -11.97 -7.59
N PRO A 101 -17.47 -12.14 -8.89
CA PRO A 101 -16.55 -11.72 -9.93
C PRO A 101 -16.24 -10.22 -9.80
N THR A 102 -14.96 -9.88 -9.68
CA THR A 102 -14.55 -8.52 -9.31
C THR A 102 -13.46 -8.00 -10.24
N LEU A 103 -13.62 -6.76 -10.71
CA LEU A 103 -12.54 -6.00 -11.35
C LEU A 103 -12.02 -4.98 -10.34
N VAL A 104 -10.79 -5.14 -9.89
CA VAL A 104 -10.14 -4.25 -8.93
C VAL A 104 -9.23 -3.28 -9.68
N ILE A 105 -9.33 -2.00 -9.36
CA ILE A 105 -8.44 -0.96 -9.89
C ILE A 105 -7.73 -0.32 -8.70
N CYS A 106 -6.40 -0.48 -8.65
CA CYS A 106 -5.51 0.18 -7.72
C CYS A 106 -4.72 1.22 -8.51
N HIS A 107 -5.07 2.50 -8.38
CA HIS A 107 -4.44 3.58 -9.11
C HIS A 107 -3.76 4.54 -8.13
N GLU A 108 -2.44 4.65 -8.20
CA GLU A 108 -1.61 5.41 -7.25
C GLU A 108 -2.03 5.05 -5.80
N PHE A 109 -1.93 3.78 -5.51
CA PHE A 109 -2.39 3.22 -4.24
C PHE A 109 -1.25 2.51 -3.49
N PHE A 110 -0.44 1.72 -4.20
CA PHE A 110 0.63 0.95 -3.59
C PHE A 110 1.82 1.82 -3.19
N ASP A 111 2.06 2.91 -3.91
CA ASP A 111 3.11 3.90 -3.62
C ASP A 111 2.90 4.61 -2.28
N ALA A 112 1.64 4.78 -1.85
CA ALA A 112 1.26 5.38 -0.57
C ALA A 112 1.34 4.40 0.62
N LEU A 113 1.54 3.10 0.38
CA LEU A 113 1.63 2.12 1.45
C LEU A 113 2.99 2.14 2.15
N PRO A 114 3.03 1.90 3.46
CA PRO A 114 4.27 1.97 4.23
C PRO A 114 5.38 1.08 3.68
N VAL A 115 6.59 1.61 3.59
CA VAL A 115 7.80 0.89 3.18
C VAL A 115 8.78 0.75 4.33
N ARG A 116 9.58 -0.30 4.29
CA ARG A 116 10.75 -0.50 5.12
C ARG A 116 12.00 -0.35 4.26
N GLN A 117 12.96 0.44 4.74
CA GLN A 117 14.22 0.67 4.05
C GLN A 117 15.34 -0.12 4.71
N PHE A 118 16.15 -0.78 3.89
CA PHE A 118 17.29 -1.57 4.33
C PHE A 118 18.55 -1.11 3.63
N GLN A 119 19.66 -1.08 4.38
CA GLN A 119 20.97 -0.72 3.87
C GLN A 119 21.97 -1.84 4.14
N ARG A 120 22.75 -2.21 3.13
CA ARG A 120 23.83 -3.17 3.25
C ARG A 120 25.05 -2.51 3.89
N THR A 121 25.51 -3.09 4.97
CA THR A 121 26.69 -2.65 5.74
C THR A 121 27.64 -3.82 5.95
N ASP A 122 28.78 -3.59 6.60
CA ASP A 122 29.71 -4.66 7.00
C ASP A 122 29.06 -5.63 8.02
N ARG A 123 28.03 -5.17 8.73
CA ARG A 123 27.26 -6.00 9.68
C ARG A 123 26.14 -6.81 9.01
N GLY A 124 25.92 -6.62 7.72
CA GLY A 124 24.82 -7.21 6.95
C GLY A 124 23.76 -6.19 6.55
N TRP A 125 22.55 -6.64 6.29
CA TRP A 125 21.41 -5.77 5.93
C TRP A 125 20.78 -5.17 7.18
N CYS A 126 21.13 -3.92 7.48
CA CYS A 126 20.56 -3.14 8.57
C CYS A 126 19.32 -2.39 8.12
N GLU A 127 18.35 -2.25 9.01
CA GLU A 127 17.10 -1.51 8.75
C GLU A 127 17.29 -0.04 9.12
N LYS A 128 16.75 0.87 8.28
CA LYS A 128 16.62 2.27 8.63
C LYS A 128 15.41 2.46 9.53
N LEU A 129 15.62 3.01 10.70
CA LEU A 129 14.62 3.23 11.74
C LEU A 129 14.50 4.71 12.03
N ILE A 130 13.34 5.12 12.53
CA ILE A 130 13.13 6.49 13.00
C ILE A 130 13.25 6.49 14.53
N THR A 131 14.01 7.42 15.07
CA THR A 131 14.14 7.67 16.51
C THR A 131 13.80 9.11 16.82
N ILE A 132 13.46 9.35 18.07
CA ILE A 132 13.28 10.72 18.58
C ILE A 132 14.68 11.26 18.92
N ASP A 133 15.03 12.44 18.38
CA ASP A 133 16.25 13.13 18.79
C ASP A 133 16.07 13.63 20.24
N SER A 134 16.57 12.89 21.18
CA SER A 134 16.46 13.22 22.61
C SER A 134 17.35 14.42 23.02
N GLY A 135 18.13 15.00 22.10
CA GLY A 135 19.10 16.04 22.41
C GLY A 135 20.25 15.56 23.34
N LEU A 136 20.18 14.31 23.79
CA LEU A 136 21.13 13.66 24.68
C LEU A 136 22.12 12.80 23.89
N SER A 137 22.74 13.36 22.86
CA SER A 137 23.94 12.72 22.33
C SER A 137 25.06 12.95 23.36
N GLU A 138 25.23 12.00 24.27
CA GLU A 138 26.50 11.90 24.99
C GLU A 138 27.61 11.87 23.95
N GLU A 139 28.47 12.84 24.02
CA GLU A 139 29.73 12.97 23.28
C GLU A 139 29.62 12.90 21.75
N GLY A 140 29.37 14.01 21.05
CA GLY A 140 29.97 14.38 19.75
C GLY A 140 30.19 13.35 18.62
N LYS A 141 29.76 12.12 18.80
CA LYS A 141 29.88 11.05 17.81
C LYS A 141 28.61 11.00 16.97
N GLN A 142 28.69 11.50 15.75
CA GLN A 142 27.70 11.19 14.73
C GLN A 142 27.50 9.66 14.69
N ARG A 143 26.27 9.21 14.92
CA ARG A 143 25.91 7.83 14.68
C ARG A 143 26.10 7.53 13.18
N GLU A 144 26.80 6.45 12.88
CA GLU A 144 27.07 6.04 11.50
C GLU A 144 25.77 5.92 10.72
N GLY A 145 25.63 6.71 9.65
CA GLY A 145 24.43 6.73 8.79
C GLY A 145 23.30 7.66 9.24
N ALA A 146 23.48 8.48 10.28
CA ALA A 146 22.48 9.45 10.70
C ALA A 146 22.54 10.71 9.82
N GLU A 147 21.47 11.00 9.11
CA GLU A 147 21.24 12.29 8.47
C GLU A 147 20.59 13.22 9.50
N LYS A 148 21.41 14.01 10.18
CA LYS A 148 20.92 14.99 11.14
C LYS A 148 20.44 16.25 10.42
N VAL A 149 19.16 16.52 10.49
CA VAL A 149 18.58 17.78 10.02
C VAL A 149 18.28 18.67 11.21
N VAL A 150 18.93 19.81 11.25
CA VAL A 150 18.83 20.78 12.33
C VAL A 150 17.37 21.22 12.53
N GLY A 151 16.87 21.08 13.76
CA GLY A 151 15.52 21.57 14.14
C GLY A 151 14.40 20.53 14.05
N ARG A 152 14.71 19.23 13.94
CA ARG A 152 13.73 18.14 13.93
C ARG A 152 13.81 17.30 15.19
N ASP A 153 12.65 16.90 15.66
CA ASP A 153 12.54 15.98 16.79
C ASP A 153 12.72 14.49 16.38
N LEU A 154 12.76 14.22 15.06
CA LEU A 154 12.90 12.88 14.48
C LEU A 154 14.21 12.75 13.71
N GLU A 155 14.87 11.61 13.87
CA GLU A 155 16.13 11.28 13.21
C GLU A 155 16.04 9.87 12.60
N MET A 156 16.62 9.71 11.41
CA MET A 156 16.77 8.38 10.80
C MET A 156 18.09 7.75 11.23
N VAL A 157 18.04 6.53 11.73
CA VAL A 157 19.19 5.78 12.20
C VAL A 157 19.21 4.37 11.60
N LEU A 158 20.39 3.78 11.50
CA LEU A 158 20.52 2.36 11.16
C LEU A 158 20.41 1.50 12.40
N SER A 159 19.73 0.36 12.27
CA SER A 159 19.75 -0.67 13.31
C SER A 159 21.19 -1.14 13.60
N PRO A 160 21.49 -1.55 14.83
CA PRO A 160 22.86 -1.97 15.20
C PRO A 160 23.35 -3.22 14.46
N GLY A 161 22.44 -3.95 13.85
CA GLY A 161 22.68 -5.14 13.02
C GLY A 161 21.41 -5.54 12.27
N PRO A 162 21.41 -6.69 11.58
CA PRO A 162 20.21 -7.20 10.93
C PRO A 162 19.07 -7.38 11.90
N THR A 163 17.86 -6.93 11.49
CA THR A 163 16.62 -7.12 12.24
C THR A 163 15.91 -8.40 11.80
N PRO A 164 14.94 -8.93 12.55
CA PRO A 164 14.08 -10.02 12.08
C PRO A 164 13.45 -9.72 10.72
N ALA A 165 13.02 -8.47 10.52
CA ALA A 165 12.46 -8.01 9.25
C ALA A 165 13.47 -8.10 8.12
N SER A 166 14.71 -7.64 8.31
CA SER A 166 15.74 -7.75 7.27
C SER A 166 16.06 -9.21 6.93
N HIS A 167 16.09 -10.10 7.93
CA HIS A 167 16.34 -11.53 7.69
C HIS A 167 15.25 -12.17 6.84
N VAL A 168 13.98 -11.85 7.08
CA VAL A 168 12.84 -12.44 6.35
C VAL A 168 12.65 -11.78 5.00
N LEU A 169 12.43 -10.47 4.99
CA LEU A 169 12.00 -9.74 3.81
C LEU A 169 13.11 -9.62 2.78
N VAL A 170 14.30 -9.17 3.22
CA VAL A 170 15.44 -8.99 2.32
C VAL A 170 15.88 -10.32 1.74
N SER A 171 16.03 -11.36 2.60
CA SER A 171 16.45 -12.68 2.13
C SER A 171 15.48 -13.29 1.13
N ARG A 172 14.17 -13.12 1.32
CA ARG A 172 13.14 -13.57 0.37
C ARG A 172 13.30 -12.85 -0.96
N ARG A 173 13.39 -11.52 -0.93
CA ARG A 173 13.47 -10.71 -2.17
C ARG A 173 14.77 -11.00 -2.95
N LEU A 174 15.91 -11.08 -2.27
CA LEU A 174 17.19 -11.35 -2.92
C LEU A 174 17.27 -12.74 -3.57
N LYS A 175 16.60 -13.76 -3.00
CA LYS A 175 16.57 -15.10 -3.57
C LYS A 175 15.87 -15.16 -4.94
N ALA A 176 14.95 -14.26 -5.21
CA ALA A 176 14.25 -14.18 -6.48
C ALA A 176 15.01 -13.40 -7.56
N LEU A 177 16.17 -12.82 -7.22
CA LEU A 177 16.97 -12.02 -8.14
C LEU A 177 18.15 -12.82 -8.70
N PRO A 178 18.63 -12.49 -9.91
CA PRO A 178 19.93 -12.92 -10.40
C PRO A 178 21.02 -12.55 -9.38
N LYS A 179 21.96 -13.47 -9.16
CA LYS A 179 23.01 -13.30 -8.15
C LYS A 179 23.80 -12.00 -8.30
N GLU A 180 24.16 -11.64 -9.53
CA GLU A 180 24.88 -10.40 -9.81
C GLU A 180 24.11 -9.15 -9.39
N GLN A 181 22.80 -9.14 -9.65
CA GLN A 181 21.90 -8.05 -9.22
C GLN A 181 21.80 -8.01 -7.69
N ALA A 182 21.56 -9.15 -7.04
CA ALA A 182 21.47 -9.24 -5.60
C ALA A 182 22.78 -8.79 -4.91
N ASP A 183 23.95 -9.13 -5.46
CA ASP A 183 25.25 -8.76 -4.92
C ASP A 183 25.57 -7.26 -5.12
N SER A 184 25.02 -6.63 -6.14
CA SER A 184 25.22 -5.20 -6.43
C SER A 184 24.40 -4.27 -5.54
N LEU A 185 23.28 -4.75 -5.00
CA LEU A 185 22.38 -3.93 -4.19
C LEU A 185 23.03 -3.43 -2.91
N ARG A 186 22.79 -2.16 -2.59
CA ARG A 186 23.24 -1.49 -1.37
C ARG A 186 22.09 -0.96 -0.54
N LEU A 187 20.99 -0.60 -1.18
CA LEU A 187 19.75 -0.13 -0.59
C LEU A 187 18.61 -0.98 -1.11
N LEU A 188 17.59 -1.17 -0.28
CA LEU A 188 16.40 -1.91 -0.66
C LEU A 188 15.19 -1.34 0.09
N GLU A 189 14.13 -1.08 -0.64
CA GLU A 189 12.82 -0.70 -0.10
C GLU A 189 11.84 -1.84 -0.33
N LEU A 190 11.12 -2.21 0.70
CA LEU A 190 10.10 -3.25 0.65
C LEU A 190 8.86 -2.79 1.38
N SER A 191 7.69 -3.01 0.79
CA SER A 191 6.40 -2.74 1.42
C SER A 191 5.70 -4.05 1.81
N PRO A 192 5.83 -4.51 3.05
CA PRO A 192 5.08 -5.68 3.52
C PRO A 192 3.57 -5.53 3.36
N PRO A 193 2.95 -4.35 3.62
CA PRO A 193 1.53 -4.15 3.37
C PRO A 193 1.14 -4.35 1.91
N SER A 194 1.96 -3.87 0.95
CA SER A 194 1.72 -4.07 -0.48
C SER A 194 1.74 -5.55 -0.85
N LEU A 195 2.75 -6.29 -0.38
CA LEU A 195 2.88 -7.71 -0.63
C LEU A 195 1.71 -8.51 -0.04
N ALA A 196 1.32 -8.20 1.21
CA ALA A 196 0.19 -8.86 1.87
C ALA A 196 -1.15 -8.56 1.19
N LEU A 197 -1.39 -7.32 0.79
CA LEU A 197 -2.61 -6.96 0.09
C LEU A 197 -2.67 -7.63 -1.30
N TRP A 198 -1.55 -7.67 -2.03
CA TRP A 198 -1.48 -8.31 -3.33
C TRP A 198 -1.78 -9.81 -3.25
N ASP A 199 -1.25 -10.49 -2.24
CA ASP A 199 -1.55 -11.90 -1.96
C ASP A 199 -3.04 -12.12 -1.69
N ARG A 200 -3.68 -11.26 -0.88
CA ARG A 200 -5.11 -11.31 -0.58
C ARG A 200 -6.00 -11.00 -1.80
N LEU A 201 -5.58 -10.05 -2.63
CA LEU A 201 -6.26 -9.78 -3.91
C LEU A 201 -6.18 -10.99 -4.83
N ALA A 202 -5.04 -11.66 -4.89
CA ALA A 202 -4.89 -12.90 -5.66
C ALA A 202 -5.83 -13.99 -5.15
N ASP A 203 -5.92 -14.20 -3.83
CA ASP A 203 -6.87 -15.15 -3.23
C ASP A 203 -8.32 -14.82 -3.55
N HIS A 204 -8.66 -13.52 -3.51
CA HIS A 204 -10.01 -13.07 -3.86
C HIS A 204 -10.35 -13.39 -5.33
N ILE A 205 -9.43 -13.07 -6.26
CA ILE A 205 -9.62 -13.34 -7.69
C ILE A 205 -9.66 -14.85 -7.97
N GLU A 206 -8.80 -15.62 -7.34
CA GLU A 206 -8.79 -17.08 -7.49
C GLU A 206 -10.12 -17.70 -7.07
N LYS A 207 -10.65 -17.25 -5.94
CA LYS A 207 -11.88 -17.78 -5.35
C LYS A 207 -13.14 -17.31 -6.06
N HIS A 208 -13.17 -16.09 -6.55
CA HIS A 208 -14.40 -15.44 -7.03
C HIS A 208 -14.36 -15.04 -8.51
N SER A 209 -13.25 -15.25 -9.19
CA SER A 209 -12.95 -14.78 -10.54
C SER A 209 -12.80 -13.27 -10.65
N GLY A 210 -12.19 -12.82 -11.74
CA GLY A 210 -12.01 -11.39 -12.00
C GLY A 210 -10.59 -11.02 -12.42
N ALA A 211 -10.21 -9.78 -12.18
CA ALA A 211 -8.88 -9.26 -12.46
C ALA A 211 -8.53 -8.09 -11.54
N VAL A 212 -7.23 -7.85 -11.38
CA VAL A 212 -6.69 -6.66 -10.70
C VAL A 212 -5.84 -5.89 -11.70
N LEU A 213 -6.06 -4.58 -11.79
CA LEU A 213 -5.22 -3.65 -12.52
C LEU A 213 -4.54 -2.72 -11.51
N ALA A 214 -3.22 -2.83 -11.38
CA ALA A 214 -2.39 -1.89 -10.62
C ALA A 214 -1.73 -0.89 -11.58
N ILE A 215 -1.93 0.40 -11.32
CA ILE A 215 -1.33 1.51 -12.07
C ILE A 215 -0.59 2.36 -11.05
N ASP A 216 0.73 2.38 -11.13
CA ASP A 216 1.53 3.04 -10.11
C ASP A 216 2.92 3.42 -10.63
N TYR A 217 3.61 4.28 -9.87
CA TYR A 217 5.02 4.59 -10.09
C TYR A 217 5.88 3.45 -9.60
N GLY A 218 6.76 2.92 -10.42
CA GLY A 218 7.60 1.80 -10.01
C GLY A 218 8.32 1.12 -11.16
N GLU A 219 8.99 0.05 -10.82
CA GLU A 219 9.78 -0.76 -11.77
C GLU A 219 9.64 -2.26 -11.47
N GLU A 220 10.04 -3.09 -12.43
CA GLU A 220 10.14 -4.53 -12.23
C GLU A 220 11.50 -4.90 -11.63
N GLY A 221 11.79 -4.38 -10.46
CA GLY A 221 13.05 -4.64 -9.80
C GLY A 221 13.09 -4.09 -8.39
N PRO A 222 14.07 -4.54 -7.61
CA PRO A 222 14.26 -3.99 -6.28
C PRO A 222 14.75 -2.56 -6.38
N LEU A 223 14.08 -1.69 -5.66
CA LEU A 223 14.36 -0.28 -5.59
C LEU A 223 14.90 0.07 -4.20
N GLY A 224 15.55 1.19 -4.10
CA GLY A 224 15.98 1.73 -2.82
C GLY A 224 16.18 3.23 -2.89
N ASN A 225 15.80 3.91 -1.82
CA ASN A 225 15.88 5.36 -1.68
C ASN A 225 14.95 6.13 -2.64
N THR A 226 13.74 5.60 -2.83
CA THR A 226 12.69 6.23 -3.64
C THR A 226 11.64 6.93 -2.78
N LEU A 227 11.66 6.72 -1.45
CA LEU A 227 10.73 7.36 -0.53
C LEU A 227 10.91 8.88 -0.55
N GLU A 228 9.85 9.56 -0.92
CA GLU A 228 9.78 11.01 -1.05
C GLU A 228 8.61 11.57 -0.24
N ALA A 229 8.70 12.84 0.12
CA ALA A 229 7.64 13.59 0.77
C ALA A 229 7.27 14.82 -0.03
N LEU A 230 5.97 15.01 -0.26
CA LEU A 230 5.44 16.17 -0.99
C LEU A 230 4.47 16.95 -0.10
N LYS A 231 4.68 18.26 0.03
CA LYS A 231 3.77 19.17 0.71
C LYS A 231 3.58 20.43 -0.12
N ASP A 232 2.34 20.81 -0.36
CA ASP A 232 1.98 21.98 -1.19
C ASP A 232 2.71 21.98 -2.56
N HIS A 233 2.76 20.80 -3.20
CA HIS A 233 3.45 20.55 -4.48
C HIS A 233 4.96 20.82 -4.46
N LYS A 234 5.59 20.72 -3.29
CA LYS A 234 7.04 20.87 -3.13
C LYS A 234 7.61 19.68 -2.38
N PHE A 235 8.76 19.22 -2.83
CA PHE A 235 9.50 18.21 -2.09
C PHE A 235 9.98 18.78 -0.76
N VAL A 236 9.70 18.03 0.30
CA VAL A 236 10.17 18.31 1.66
C VAL A 236 10.92 17.09 2.18
N HIS A 237 11.59 17.23 3.28
CA HIS A 237 12.23 16.07 3.87
C HIS A 237 11.19 15.11 4.48
N ILE A 238 11.40 13.80 4.34
CA ILE A 238 10.44 12.74 4.75
C ILE A 238 10.06 12.76 6.25
N LEU A 239 10.87 13.40 7.09
CA LEU A 239 10.61 13.59 8.53
C LEU A 239 10.05 14.98 8.86
N ASP A 240 9.83 15.85 7.86
CA ASP A 240 9.22 17.14 8.09
C ASP A 240 7.71 16.99 8.28
N THR A 241 7.19 17.71 9.26
CA THR A 241 5.75 17.85 9.48
C THR A 241 4.98 16.52 9.38
N PRO A 242 5.25 15.53 10.29
CA PRO A 242 4.57 14.25 10.26
C PRO A 242 3.04 14.38 10.24
N GLY A 243 2.41 13.67 9.30
CA GLY A 243 0.95 13.71 9.10
C GLY A 243 0.45 14.84 8.20
N GLU A 244 1.34 15.72 7.71
CA GLU A 244 0.96 16.85 6.84
C GLU A 244 1.56 16.78 5.43
N ALA A 245 2.56 15.92 5.22
CA ALA A 245 3.16 15.68 3.92
C ALA A 245 2.65 14.36 3.34
N ASP A 246 2.46 14.33 2.03
CA ASP A 246 2.17 13.13 1.28
C ASP A 246 3.47 12.34 1.09
N LEU A 247 3.47 11.08 1.51
CA LEU A 247 4.63 10.19 1.40
C LEU A 247 4.37 9.16 0.31
N SER A 248 5.27 9.05 -0.64
CA SER A 248 5.21 8.04 -1.68
C SER A 248 6.56 7.35 -1.88
N ALA A 249 6.52 6.08 -2.25
CA ALA A 249 7.69 5.30 -2.62
C ALA A 249 7.38 4.48 -3.88
N TYR A 250 8.36 4.24 -4.73
CA TYR A 250 8.16 3.44 -5.93
C TYR A 250 7.78 2.00 -5.60
N VAL A 251 6.86 1.47 -6.39
CA VAL A 251 6.37 0.10 -6.26
C VAL A 251 7.33 -0.90 -6.90
N ASP A 252 7.76 -1.91 -6.13
CA ASP A 252 8.49 -3.07 -6.67
C ASP A 252 7.51 -4.05 -7.31
N PHE A 253 7.17 -3.86 -8.58
CA PHE A 253 6.30 -4.77 -9.34
C PHE A 253 6.87 -6.17 -9.46
N GLY A 254 8.21 -6.31 -9.46
CA GLY A 254 8.85 -7.62 -9.42
C GLY A 254 8.60 -8.36 -8.09
N GLY A 255 8.55 -7.64 -6.99
CA GLY A 255 8.15 -8.18 -5.69
C GLY A 255 6.69 -8.63 -5.66
N LEU A 256 5.78 -7.85 -6.25
CA LEU A 256 4.37 -8.25 -6.40
C LEU A 256 4.22 -9.50 -7.28
N ARG A 257 4.92 -9.56 -8.41
CA ARG A 257 4.95 -10.75 -9.29
C ARG A 257 5.45 -11.97 -8.52
N GLN A 258 6.53 -11.84 -7.74
CA GLN A 258 7.11 -12.92 -6.95
C GLN A 258 6.08 -13.57 -6.02
N ILE A 259 5.19 -12.79 -5.40
CA ILE A 259 4.11 -13.31 -4.53
C ILE A 259 3.24 -14.31 -5.28
N ILE A 260 2.88 -14.00 -6.52
CA ILE A 260 2.01 -14.86 -7.34
C ILE A 260 2.78 -16.11 -7.82
N GLU A 261 4.02 -15.95 -8.26
CA GLU A 261 4.86 -17.06 -8.76
C GLU A 261 5.22 -18.06 -7.66
N GLU A 262 5.40 -17.60 -6.43
CA GLU A 262 5.67 -18.45 -5.27
C GLU A 262 4.43 -19.09 -4.67
N LYS A 263 3.21 -18.71 -5.10
CA LYS A 263 1.95 -19.21 -4.53
C LYS A 263 1.62 -20.60 -5.07
N PRO A 264 1.68 -21.66 -4.23
CA PRO A 264 1.48 -23.02 -4.71
C PRO A 264 0.06 -23.25 -5.23
N GLY A 265 -0.03 -23.83 -6.43
CA GLY A 265 -1.31 -24.30 -6.99
C GLY A 265 -2.27 -23.19 -7.44
N THR A 266 -1.85 -21.93 -7.44
CA THR A 266 -2.72 -20.82 -7.91
C THR A 266 -2.94 -20.88 -9.42
N GLY A 267 -4.19 -20.63 -9.82
CA GLY A 267 -4.57 -20.38 -11.23
C GLY A 267 -4.41 -18.93 -11.65
N VAL A 268 -4.10 -18.02 -10.71
CA VAL A 268 -3.92 -16.59 -10.98
C VAL A 268 -2.64 -16.37 -11.78
N LYS A 269 -2.72 -15.48 -12.77
CA LYS A 269 -1.58 -15.10 -13.62
C LYS A 269 -1.27 -13.63 -13.47
N CYS A 270 0.02 -13.28 -13.42
CA CYS A 270 0.49 -11.92 -13.39
C CYS A 270 1.04 -11.52 -14.77
N TYR A 271 0.59 -10.39 -15.28
CA TYR A 271 1.02 -9.83 -16.57
C TYR A 271 1.60 -8.43 -16.36
N GLY A 272 2.42 -7.98 -17.30
CA GLY A 272 3.12 -6.68 -17.21
C GLY A 272 4.41 -6.81 -16.37
N PRO A 273 4.96 -5.71 -15.81
CA PRO A 273 4.46 -4.36 -16.03
C PRO A 273 4.64 -3.92 -17.49
N VAL A 274 3.79 -3.02 -17.92
CA VAL A 274 3.95 -2.23 -19.13
C VAL A 274 3.91 -0.75 -18.76
N THR A 275 4.55 0.10 -19.53
CA THR A 275 4.47 1.53 -19.25
C THR A 275 3.06 2.06 -19.51
N GLN A 276 2.65 3.11 -18.77
CA GLN A 276 1.38 3.79 -19.01
C GLN A 276 1.25 4.25 -20.46
N GLN A 277 2.36 4.74 -21.06
CA GLN A 277 2.40 5.11 -22.47
C GLN A 277 2.06 3.92 -23.38
N GLN A 278 2.66 2.75 -23.16
CA GLN A 278 2.39 1.55 -23.96
C GLN A 278 0.92 1.11 -23.82
N LEU A 279 0.37 1.14 -22.61
CA LEU A 279 -1.04 0.82 -22.37
C LEU A 279 -1.96 1.78 -23.15
N LEU A 280 -1.76 3.08 -23.00
CA LEU A 280 -2.59 4.09 -23.68
C LEU A 280 -2.52 3.99 -25.19
N LEU A 281 -1.32 3.79 -25.76
CA LEU A 281 -1.15 3.60 -27.20
C LEU A 281 -1.81 2.30 -27.70
N SER A 282 -1.89 1.26 -26.89
CA SER A 282 -2.54 0.00 -27.26
C SER A 282 -4.07 0.07 -27.25
N LEU A 283 -4.62 1.02 -26.49
CA LEU A 283 -6.06 1.23 -26.40
C LEU A 283 -6.61 2.17 -27.48
N GLY A 284 -5.79 2.92 -28.18
CA GLY A 284 -6.17 3.84 -29.29
C GLY A 284 -6.11 5.29 -28.86
#